data_ee6c87189ec3bf893021480186c237d2
#
_entry.id   ee6c87189ec3bf893021480186c237d2
#
_cell.length_a   1.000
_cell.length_b   1.000
_cell.length_c   1.000
_cell.angle_alpha   90.00
_cell.angle_beta   90.00
_cell.angle_gamma   90.00
#
_symmetry.space_group_name_H-M   'P 1'
#
loop_
_entity.id
_entity.type
_entity.pdbx_description
1 polymer ?
#
loop_
_entity_poly.entity_id
_entity_poly.type
_entity_poly.pdbx_seq_one_letter_code
_entity_poly.pdbx_strand_id
1 'polypeptide(L)'
;IENMATHTCSQCNHIEHIFGQYGGESIARNYQSEILGSLPLDIKIRKQADAGRPILLAQPNSKIAKTYRDIALRLAVNIAQPGLITPLPKITFVND
;
A
#
# COMPACT_ATOMS: atom_id res chain seq x y z
N ILE A 1 1.66 -4.43 3.00
CA ILE A 1 2.03 -3.26 2.17
C ILE A 1 3.38 -2.74 2.64
N GLU A 2 4.31 -2.63 1.72
CA GLU A 2 5.59 -1.98 1.98
C GLU A 2 5.45 -0.47 1.73
N ASN A 3 5.40 0.30 2.79
CA ASN A 3 5.28 1.75 2.71
C ASN A 3 6.66 2.41 2.67
N MET A 4 6.77 3.54 2.00
CA MET A 4 8.04 4.28 1.87
C MET A 4 9.18 3.40 1.32
N ALA A 5 8.86 2.52 0.38
CA ALA A 5 9.80 1.52 -0.14
C ALA A 5 10.94 2.16 -0.93
N THR A 6 10.62 3.17 -1.71
CA THR A 6 11.58 3.83 -2.61
C THR A 6 11.44 5.34 -2.54
N HIS A 7 12.51 6.02 -2.92
CA HIS A 7 12.50 7.46 -3.15
C HIS A 7 13.11 7.73 -4.53
N THR A 8 12.40 8.48 -5.34
CA THR A 8 12.89 8.91 -6.66
C THR A 8 13.36 10.36 -6.57
N CYS A 9 14.61 10.59 -6.92
CA CYS A 9 15.18 11.94 -6.93
C CYS A 9 14.45 12.81 -7.95
N SER A 10 13.99 13.99 -7.54
CA SER A 10 13.27 14.92 -8.42
C SER A 10 14.15 15.55 -9.49
N GLN A 11 15.48 15.52 -9.32
CA GLN A 11 16.42 16.13 -10.26
C GLN A 11 17.03 15.13 -11.25
N CYS A 12 17.33 13.90 -10.83
CA CYS A 12 18.02 12.92 -11.66
C CYS A 12 17.23 11.63 -11.87
N ASN A 13 16.04 11.50 -11.30
CA ASN A 13 15.19 10.29 -11.38
C ASN A 13 15.84 9.02 -10.82
N HIS A 14 16.91 9.16 -10.04
CA HIS A 14 17.52 8.01 -9.36
C HIS A 14 16.55 7.43 -8.32
N ILE A 15 16.38 6.13 -8.34
CA ILE A 15 15.51 5.42 -7.40
C ILE A 15 16.36 4.81 -6.30
N GLU A 16 16.05 5.15 -5.06
CA GLU A 16 16.73 4.61 -3.88
C GLU A 16 15.76 3.78 -3.05
N HIS A 17 16.25 2.64 -2.57
CA HIS A 17 15.55 1.81 -1.59
C HIS A 17 15.99 2.26 -0.19
N ILE A 18 15.30 3.25 0.37
CA ILE A 18 15.70 3.98 1.58
C ILE A 18 15.88 3.06 2.78
N PHE A 19 15.03 2.07 2.93
CA PHE A 19 15.01 1.13 4.04
C PHE A 19 15.52 -0.27 3.64
N GLY A 20 16.29 -0.36 2.56
CA GLY A 20 16.81 -1.61 2.06
C GLY A 20 15.94 -2.25 0.98
N GLN A 21 16.59 -2.99 0.11
CA GLN A 21 15.94 -3.74 -0.96
C GLN A 21 15.41 -5.07 -0.41
N TYR A 22 14.21 -5.47 -0.82
CA TYR A 22 13.58 -6.75 -0.45
C TYR A 22 13.20 -6.89 1.04
N GLY A 23 13.17 -5.78 1.82
CA GLY A 23 12.75 -5.84 3.22
C GLY A 23 11.33 -6.37 3.42
N GLY A 24 10.38 -5.87 2.61
CA GLY A 24 9.00 -6.32 2.63
C GLY A 24 8.84 -7.79 2.23
N GLU A 25 9.58 -8.24 1.23
CA GLU A 25 9.57 -9.63 0.79
C GLU A 25 10.08 -10.58 1.88
N SER A 26 11.13 -10.19 2.59
CA SER A 26 11.66 -10.97 3.71
C SER A 26 10.64 -11.15 4.81
N ILE A 27 9.95 -10.08 5.19
CA ILE A 27 8.89 -10.13 6.21
C ILE A 27 7.74 -11.01 5.73
N ALA A 28 7.29 -10.82 4.51
CA ALA A 28 6.19 -11.61 3.94
C ALA A 28 6.53 -13.10 3.94
N ARG A 29 7.77 -13.44 3.58
CA ARG A 29 8.25 -14.83 3.56
C ARG A 29 8.32 -15.41 4.96
N ASN A 30 8.85 -14.67 5.93
CA ASN A 30 9.01 -15.14 7.31
C ASN A 30 7.66 -15.38 8.01
N TYR A 31 6.64 -14.58 7.67
CA TYR A 31 5.31 -14.68 8.27
C TYR A 31 4.29 -15.37 7.36
N GLN A 32 4.74 -15.97 6.25
CA GLN A 32 3.88 -16.65 5.28
C GLN A 32 2.73 -15.75 4.78
N SER A 33 3.07 -14.50 4.58
CA SER A 33 2.15 -13.47 4.09
C SER A 33 2.49 -13.08 2.66
N GLU A 34 1.61 -12.35 2.01
CA GLU A 34 1.80 -11.84 0.66
C GLU A 34 2.01 -10.33 0.68
N ILE A 35 2.92 -9.83 -0.16
CA ILE A 35 3.03 -8.39 -0.40
C ILE A 35 1.91 -7.98 -1.37
N LEU A 36 1.03 -7.10 -0.92
CA LEU A 36 -0.03 -6.55 -1.76
C LEU A 36 0.46 -5.44 -2.68
N GLY A 37 1.51 -4.77 -2.29
CA GLY A 37 2.14 -3.72 -3.10
C GLY A 37 3.15 -2.90 -2.29
N SER A 38 3.87 -2.05 -3.00
CA SER A 38 4.89 -1.16 -2.44
C SER A 38 4.56 0.27 -2.81
N LEU A 39 4.65 1.16 -1.84
CA LEU A 39 4.39 2.59 -2.02
C LEU A 39 5.69 3.37 -1.92
N PRO A 40 5.93 4.33 -2.81
CA PRO A 40 7.11 5.19 -2.72
C PRO A 40 6.96 6.23 -1.61
N LEU A 41 8.10 6.74 -1.13
CA LEU A 41 8.12 7.95 -0.34
C LEU A 41 7.99 9.14 -1.28
N ASP A 42 6.85 9.83 -1.24
CA ASP A 42 6.57 10.96 -2.12
C ASP A 42 5.93 12.09 -1.32
N ILE A 43 6.49 13.28 -1.48
CA ILE A 43 6.00 14.47 -0.80
C ILE A 43 4.57 14.82 -1.20
N LYS A 44 4.14 14.44 -2.40
CA LYS A 44 2.77 14.68 -2.87
C LYS A 44 1.75 13.92 -2.04
N ILE A 45 2.06 12.69 -1.62
CA ILE A 45 1.19 11.90 -0.76
C ILE A 45 0.95 12.66 0.56
N ARG A 46 2.03 13.14 1.16
CA ARG A 46 1.97 13.89 2.42
C ARG A 46 1.19 15.20 2.26
N LYS A 47 1.51 16.00 1.24
CA LYS A 47 0.84 17.29 1.02
C LYS A 47 -0.65 17.13 0.81
N GLN A 48 -1.05 16.13 0.03
CA GLN A 48 -2.47 15.89 -0.23
C GLN A 48 -3.19 15.36 1.01
N ALA A 49 -2.55 14.50 1.79
CA ALA A 49 -3.11 14.02 3.05
C ALA A 49 -3.28 15.17 4.06
N ASP A 50 -2.27 16.04 4.20
CA ASP A 50 -2.32 17.21 5.08
C ASP A 50 -3.43 18.19 4.66
N ALA A 51 -3.70 18.29 3.37
CA ALA A 51 -4.78 19.13 2.84
C ALA A 51 -6.18 18.49 2.95
N GLY A 52 -6.27 17.28 3.47
CA GLY A 52 -7.53 16.55 3.57
C GLY A 52 -8.03 15.97 2.24
N ARG A 53 -7.18 15.93 1.22
CA ARG A 53 -7.49 15.34 -0.10
C ARG A 53 -6.51 14.22 -0.41
N PRO A 54 -6.84 12.95 -0.09
CA PRO A 54 -5.96 11.83 -0.41
C PRO A 54 -5.56 11.81 -1.88
N ILE A 55 -4.35 11.35 -2.16
CA ILE A 55 -3.78 11.35 -3.52
C ILE A 55 -4.70 10.65 -4.54
N LEU A 56 -5.43 9.64 -4.11
CA LEU A 56 -6.38 8.92 -4.96
C LEU A 56 -7.50 9.82 -5.48
N LEU A 57 -7.95 10.78 -4.66
CA LEU A 57 -8.97 11.75 -5.04
C LEU A 57 -8.38 12.96 -5.75
N ALA A 58 -7.21 13.44 -5.30
CA ALA A 58 -6.58 14.62 -5.84
C ALA A 58 -5.96 14.39 -7.22
N GLN A 59 -5.35 13.23 -7.43
CA GLN A 59 -4.66 12.87 -8.67
C GLN A 59 -5.00 11.43 -9.07
N PRO A 60 -6.24 11.16 -9.50
CA PRO A 60 -6.71 9.78 -9.74
C PRO A 60 -5.99 9.08 -10.90
N ASN A 61 -5.36 9.84 -11.80
CA ASN A 61 -4.63 9.28 -12.95
C ASN A 61 -3.12 9.17 -12.72
N SER A 62 -2.65 9.49 -11.52
CA SER A 62 -1.23 9.38 -11.18
C SER A 62 -0.81 7.91 -11.01
N LYS A 63 0.49 7.65 -11.15
CA LYS A 63 1.06 6.31 -10.89
C LYS A 63 0.80 5.86 -9.45
N ILE A 64 0.88 6.78 -8.50
CA ILE A 64 0.64 6.49 -7.08
C ILE A 64 -0.81 6.07 -6.86
N ALA A 65 -1.77 6.79 -7.45
CA ALA A 65 -3.18 6.45 -7.36
C ALA A 65 -3.46 5.06 -7.96
N LYS A 66 -2.82 4.74 -9.08
CA LYS A 66 -2.91 3.41 -9.68
C LYS A 66 -2.39 2.33 -8.72
N THR A 67 -1.26 2.59 -8.07
CA THR A 67 -0.69 1.65 -7.08
C THR A 67 -1.66 1.39 -5.94
N TYR A 68 -2.29 2.42 -5.40
CA TYR A 68 -3.31 2.27 -4.36
C TYR A 68 -4.50 1.42 -4.84
N ARG A 69 -4.99 1.67 -6.06
CA ARG A 69 -6.09 0.87 -6.63
C ARG A 69 -5.70 -0.59 -6.82
N ASP A 70 -4.48 -0.85 -7.31
CA ASP A 70 -3.98 -2.20 -7.51
C ASP A 70 -3.86 -2.96 -6.17
N ILE A 71 -3.39 -2.29 -5.12
CA ILE A 71 -3.33 -2.85 -3.77
C ILE A 71 -4.75 -3.20 -3.27
N ALA A 72 -5.69 -2.29 -3.44
CA ALA A 72 -7.07 -2.50 -3.03
C ALA A 72 -7.71 -3.68 -3.77
N LEU A 73 -7.47 -3.81 -5.08
CA LEU A 73 -7.96 -4.92 -5.88
C LEU A 73 -7.36 -6.26 -5.44
N ARG A 74 -6.07 -6.31 -5.18
CA ARG A 74 -5.40 -7.53 -4.69
C ARG A 74 -5.95 -7.95 -3.33
N LEU A 75 -6.15 -6.98 -2.44
CA LEU A 75 -6.76 -7.25 -1.14
C LEU A 75 -8.17 -7.81 -1.31
N ALA A 76 -8.99 -7.21 -2.16
CA ALA A 76 -10.35 -7.67 -2.42
C ALA A 76 -10.37 -9.09 -2.98
N VAL A 77 -9.49 -9.40 -3.93
CA VAL A 77 -9.37 -10.75 -4.50
C VAL A 77 -8.97 -11.76 -3.43
N ASN A 78 -8.00 -11.44 -2.58
CA ASN A 78 -7.55 -12.32 -1.52
C ASN A 78 -8.66 -12.60 -0.49
N ILE A 79 -9.45 -11.60 -0.16
CA ILE A 79 -10.58 -11.76 0.77
C ILE A 79 -11.69 -12.61 0.15
N ALA A 80 -11.91 -12.48 -1.16
CA ALA A 80 -12.98 -13.18 -1.86
C ALA A 80 -12.66 -14.63 -2.20
N GLN A 81 -11.39 -15.09 -2.07
CA GLN A 81 -11.01 -16.45 -2.42
C GLN A 81 -11.59 -17.48 -1.45
N PRO A 82 -12.33 -18.48 -1.94
CA PRO A 82 -12.80 -19.59 -1.11
C PRO A 82 -11.62 -20.37 -0.55
N GLY A 83 -11.62 -20.70 0.73
CA GLY A 83 -10.56 -21.46 1.39
C GLY A 83 -9.51 -20.65 2.10
N LEU A 84 -9.38 -19.36 1.82
CA LEU A 84 -8.60 -18.43 2.64
C LEU A 84 -9.47 -17.78 3.73
N ILE A 85 -10.77 -18.00 3.64
CA ILE A 85 -11.72 -17.45 4.60
C ILE A 85 -11.85 -18.41 5.75
N THR A 86 -11.06 -18.23 6.78
CA THR A 86 -11.52 -18.58 8.11
C THR A 86 -12.75 -17.70 8.37
N PRO A 87 -13.86 -18.27 8.85
CA PRO A 87 -15.02 -17.43 9.19
C PRO A 87 -14.54 -16.29 10.08
N LEU A 88 -14.65 -15.07 9.58
CA LEU A 88 -14.33 -13.90 10.36
C LEU A 88 -15.22 -13.93 11.62
N PRO A 89 -14.64 -13.81 12.80
CA PRO A 89 -15.45 -13.63 13.99
C PRO A 89 -16.36 -12.43 13.75
N LYS A 90 -17.63 -12.56 14.05
CA LYS A 90 -18.57 -11.44 13.96
C LYS A 90 -18.00 -10.27 14.76
N ILE A 91 -17.54 -9.27 14.05
CA ILE A 91 -17.18 -8.01 14.68
C ILE A 91 -18.47 -7.30 14.99
N THR A 92 -18.85 -7.32 16.25
CA THR A 92 -19.97 -6.52 16.73
C THR A 92 -19.42 -5.14 17.04
N PHE A 93 -19.78 -4.16 16.24
CA PHE A 93 -19.50 -2.78 16.58
C PHE A 93 -20.40 -2.39 17.75
N VAL A 94 -19.81 -2.25 18.91
CA VAL A 94 -20.50 -1.68 20.05
C VAL A 94 -20.42 -0.17 19.89
N ASN A 95 -21.55 0.44 19.59
CA ASN A 95 -21.67 1.89 19.66
C ASN A 95 -21.80 2.29 21.14
N ASP A 96 -20.69 2.74 21.66
CA ASP A 96 -20.71 3.42 22.97
C ASP A 96 -20.95 4.92 22.78
#